data_08dc6feed16508ae848cba175e95effe
#
_entry.id   08dc6feed16508ae848cba175e95effe
#
_cell.length_a   1.000
_cell.length_b   1.000
_cell.length_c   1.000
_cell.angle_alpha   90.00
_cell.angle_beta   90.00
_cell.angle_gamma   90.00
#
_symmetry.space_group_name_H-M   'P 1'
#
loop_
_entity.id
_entity.type
_entity.pdbx_description
1 polymer ?
#
loop_
_entity_poly.entity_id
_entity_poly.type
_entity_poly.pdbx_seq_one_letter_code
_entity_poly.pdbx_strand_id
1 'polypeptide(L)'
;TYATCPKPLWKLWGDAQSGRHLLQSFKEAIMLTRIHRSKGDLWWTESCLRLRDFVMSYDGDYEVWRQHDLDRGHLTAEQKKYFQTEAVWLCTRCEDVGSENGKKLAHKAQDEKLLIHRIHARHSTHKAAKRQPSSAFDGLRGVINLVRGCKVMLTRNIAYQYGLANGTRGKLVGVVYPAGAPVGSFPEALVVEVPEYCGPAFYPSEPKWVIILPKVSKKEGTRQTREQFPVVAGYALTVNKAQGLTLKE
;
A
#
# COMPACT_ATOMS: atom_id res chain seq x y z
N THR A 1 -14.26 -7.02 -9.18
CA THR A 1 -13.51 -8.06 -9.90
C THR A 1 -13.62 -7.95 -11.42
N TYR A 2 -14.50 -7.11 -11.95
CA TYR A 2 -14.61 -6.89 -13.41
C TYR A 2 -13.45 -6.07 -14.00
N ALA A 3 -12.81 -5.25 -13.19
CA ALA A 3 -11.72 -4.36 -13.63
C ALA A 3 -10.42 -5.07 -14.05
N THR A 4 -10.29 -6.36 -13.80
CA THR A 4 -9.08 -7.13 -14.13
C THR A 4 -9.20 -7.96 -15.40
N CYS A 5 -10.38 -8.01 -16.02
CA CYS A 5 -10.57 -8.78 -17.26
C CYS A 5 -10.43 -7.85 -18.48
N PRO A 6 -9.29 -7.86 -19.20
CA PRO A 6 -9.05 -6.98 -20.33
C PRO A 6 -9.85 -7.35 -21.59
N LYS A 7 -10.61 -8.44 -21.55
CA LYS A 7 -11.41 -8.92 -22.67
C LYS A 7 -12.90 -8.92 -22.33
N PRO A 8 -13.78 -8.52 -23.24
CA PRO A 8 -15.21 -8.68 -23.07
C PRO A 8 -15.58 -10.12 -22.72
N LEU A 9 -16.51 -10.32 -21.79
CA LEU A 9 -16.90 -11.65 -21.31
C LEU A 9 -17.27 -12.64 -22.43
N TRP A 10 -17.78 -12.14 -23.56
CA TRP A 10 -18.13 -12.97 -24.74
C TRP A 10 -16.94 -13.44 -25.55
N LYS A 11 -15.72 -12.92 -25.30
CA LYS A 11 -14.47 -13.31 -25.97
C LYS A 11 -13.59 -14.23 -25.12
N LEU A 12 -14.10 -14.73 -24.00
CA LEU A 12 -13.37 -15.61 -23.11
C LEU A 12 -13.57 -17.07 -23.51
N TRP A 13 -12.50 -17.86 -23.44
CA TRP A 13 -12.45 -19.29 -23.76
C TRP A 13 -11.91 -20.09 -22.57
N GLY A 14 -12.24 -21.38 -22.49
CA GLY A 14 -11.78 -22.27 -21.43
C GLY A 14 -12.37 -21.95 -20.06
N ASP A 15 -11.55 -21.90 -19.01
CA ASP A 15 -11.98 -21.70 -17.61
C ASP A 15 -12.76 -20.39 -17.42
N ALA A 16 -12.42 -19.38 -18.20
CA ALA A 16 -13.15 -18.11 -18.20
C ALA A 16 -14.57 -18.25 -18.76
N GLN A 17 -14.81 -19.18 -19.69
CA GLN A 17 -16.14 -19.48 -20.19
C GLN A 17 -17.00 -20.16 -19.12
N SER A 18 -16.40 -21.07 -18.34
CA SER A 18 -17.05 -21.68 -17.17
C SER A 18 -17.47 -20.64 -16.13
N GLY A 19 -16.61 -19.65 -15.85
CA GLY A 19 -16.93 -18.52 -14.99
C GLY A 19 -18.08 -17.67 -15.52
N ARG A 20 -18.19 -17.48 -16.84
CA ARG A 20 -19.31 -16.79 -17.48
C ARG A 20 -20.63 -17.55 -17.31
N HIS A 21 -20.63 -18.87 -17.53
CA HIS A 21 -21.83 -19.70 -17.31
C HIS A 21 -22.28 -19.64 -15.85
N LEU A 22 -21.34 -19.71 -14.91
CA LEU A 22 -21.63 -19.55 -13.50
C LEU A 22 -22.26 -18.19 -13.20
N LEU A 23 -21.68 -17.09 -13.73
CA LEU A 23 -22.24 -15.76 -13.55
C LEU A 23 -23.66 -15.63 -14.11
N GLN A 24 -23.92 -16.22 -15.29
CA GLN A 24 -25.25 -16.23 -15.92
C GLN A 24 -26.26 -17.10 -15.18
N SER A 25 -25.82 -18.00 -14.30
CA SER A 25 -26.69 -18.84 -13.49
C SER A 25 -27.34 -18.10 -12.32
N PHE A 26 -26.79 -16.93 -11.93
CA PHE A 26 -27.42 -16.09 -10.90
C PHE A 26 -28.71 -15.48 -11.44
N LYS A 27 -29.82 -15.77 -10.76
CA LYS A 27 -31.16 -15.30 -11.13
C LYS A 27 -31.53 -13.98 -10.47
N GLU A 28 -30.84 -13.64 -9.39
CA GLU A 28 -31.12 -12.46 -8.58
C GLU A 28 -29.85 -11.65 -8.36
N ALA A 29 -29.99 -10.33 -8.32
CA ALA A 29 -28.91 -9.41 -7.98
C ALA A 29 -29.42 -8.39 -6.95
N ILE A 30 -28.63 -8.16 -5.92
CA ILE A 30 -28.89 -7.13 -4.91
C ILE A 30 -27.97 -5.96 -5.19
N MET A 31 -28.55 -4.81 -5.48
CA MET A 31 -27.81 -3.57 -5.67
C MET A 31 -27.82 -2.77 -4.37
N LEU A 32 -26.63 -2.52 -3.80
CA LEU A 32 -26.49 -1.67 -2.64
C LEU A 32 -26.54 -0.20 -3.09
N THR A 33 -27.55 0.52 -2.65
CA THR A 33 -27.80 1.92 -3.03
C THR A 33 -27.37 2.92 -1.95
N ARG A 34 -27.21 2.46 -0.70
CA ARG A 34 -26.89 3.34 0.41
C ARG A 34 -25.39 3.64 0.47
N ILE A 35 -25.03 4.92 0.35
CA ILE A 35 -23.66 5.39 0.47
C ILE A 35 -23.40 5.80 1.91
N HIS A 36 -22.37 5.22 2.53
CA HIS A 36 -22.04 5.46 3.95
C HIS A 36 -20.82 6.37 4.14
N ARG A 37 -19.85 6.35 3.23
CA ARG A 37 -18.55 7.02 3.41
C ARG A 37 -18.57 8.53 3.23
N SER A 38 -19.35 9.04 2.30
CA SER A 38 -19.41 10.45 1.95
C SER A 38 -20.73 11.12 2.34
N LYS A 39 -21.34 10.69 3.46
CA LYS A 39 -22.61 11.21 3.93
C LYS A 39 -22.65 12.72 4.15
N GLY A 40 -21.52 13.35 4.43
CA GLY A 40 -21.41 14.79 4.71
C GLY A 40 -21.26 15.64 3.45
N ASP A 41 -20.94 15.03 2.30
CA ASP A 41 -20.72 15.72 1.03
C ASP A 41 -21.50 15.05 -0.10
N LEU A 42 -22.75 15.47 -0.23
CA LEU A 42 -23.66 14.94 -1.26
C LEU A 42 -23.18 15.30 -2.65
N TRP A 43 -22.70 16.53 -2.85
CA TRP A 43 -22.21 16.99 -4.16
C TRP A 43 -21.04 16.13 -4.66
N TRP A 44 -20.03 15.92 -3.80
CA TRP A 44 -18.88 15.06 -4.11
C TRP A 44 -19.31 13.62 -4.41
N THR A 45 -20.24 13.10 -3.61
CA THR A 45 -20.79 11.76 -3.80
C THR A 45 -21.47 11.62 -5.17
N GLU A 46 -22.32 12.56 -5.53
CA GLU A 46 -23.04 12.57 -6.81
C GLU A 46 -22.09 12.78 -7.99
N SER A 47 -21.08 13.64 -7.85
CA SER A 47 -20.06 13.84 -8.87
C SER A 47 -19.25 12.56 -9.10
N CYS A 48 -18.88 11.82 -8.05
CA CYS A 48 -18.23 10.51 -8.15
C CYS A 48 -19.13 9.47 -8.85
N LEU A 49 -20.45 9.50 -8.60
CA LEU A 49 -21.40 8.62 -9.29
C LEU A 49 -21.51 8.97 -10.77
N ARG A 50 -21.59 10.26 -11.11
CA ARG A 50 -21.59 10.73 -12.52
C ARG A 50 -20.30 10.34 -13.23
N LEU A 51 -19.13 10.44 -12.56
CA LEU A 51 -17.86 9.96 -13.10
C LEU A 51 -17.89 8.45 -13.39
N ARG A 52 -18.41 7.65 -12.44
CA ARG A 52 -18.55 6.20 -12.61
C ARG A 52 -19.41 5.84 -13.82
N ASP A 53 -20.49 6.58 -14.02
CA ASP A 53 -21.48 6.33 -15.07
C ASP A 53 -21.12 7.03 -16.39
N PHE A 54 -19.96 7.71 -16.46
CA PHE A 54 -19.46 8.48 -17.62
C PHE A 54 -20.42 9.60 -18.08
N VAL A 55 -21.15 10.22 -17.14
CA VAL A 55 -22.11 11.31 -17.41
C VAL A 55 -21.70 12.64 -16.74
N MET A 56 -20.43 12.84 -16.49
CA MET A 56 -19.90 14.09 -15.93
C MET A 56 -20.15 15.26 -16.89
N SER A 57 -20.57 16.39 -16.34
CA SER A 57 -20.63 17.66 -17.07
C SER A 57 -19.26 18.35 -17.07
N TYR A 58 -18.91 18.98 -18.22
CA TYR A 58 -17.64 19.71 -18.31
C TYR A 58 -17.66 20.96 -17.42
N ASP A 59 -18.71 21.77 -17.51
CA ASP A 59 -18.79 23.04 -16.79
C ASP A 59 -19.12 22.91 -15.29
N GLY A 60 -19.76 21.81 -14.91
CA GLY A 60 -20.13 21.56 -13.52
C GLY A 60 -19.09 20.71 -12.79
N ASP A 61 -19.00 19.44 -13.16
CA ASP A 61 -18.17 18.48 -12.40
C ASP A 61 -16.69 18.69 -12.66
N TYR A 62 -16.28 18.81 -13.93
CA TYR A 62 -14.87 18.87 -14.29
C TYR A 62 -14.18 20.14 -13.78
N GLU A 63 -14.83 21.32 -13.87
CA GLU A 63 -14.25 22.56 -13.36
C GLU A 63 -14.07 22.55 -11.84
N VAL A 64 -14.99 21.93 -11.09
CA VAL A 64 -14.83 21.79 -9.64
C VAL A 64 -13.72 20.80 -9.31
N TRP A 65 -13.62 19.68 -10.03
CA TRP A 65 -12.49 18.74 -9.83
C TRP A 65 -11.14 19.39 -10.12
N ARG A 66 -11.07 20.27 -11.15
CA ARG A 66 -9.85 21.03 -11.47
C ARG A 66 -9.42 22.01 -10.37
N GLN A 67 -10.33 22.47 -9.54
CA GLN A 67 -9.98 23.33 -8.38
C GLN A 67 -9.13 22.58 -7.33
N HIS A 68 -9.19 21.24 -7.33
CA HIS A 68 -8.38 20.37 -6.47
C HIS A 68 -7.05 19.97 -7.11
N ASP A 69 -6.71 20.53 -8.26
CA ASP A 69 -5.43 20.28 -8.94
C ASP A 69 -4.30 21.01 -8.21
N LEU A 70 -3.30 20.25 -7.77
CA LEU A 70 -2.14 20.76 -7.02
C LEU A 70 -1.33 21.79 -7.82
N ASP A 71 -1.37 21.72 -9.14
CA ASP A 71 -0.57 22.60 -10.02
C ASP A 71 -1.26 23.94 -10.28
N ARG A 72 -2.51 24.11 -9.92
CA ARG A 72 -3.29 25.32 -10.22
C ARG A 72 -3.20 26.47 -9.22
N GLY A 73 -2.28 26.42 -8.29
CA GLY A 73 -1.82 27.63 -7.61
C GLY A 73 -2.62 28.13 -6.41
N HIS A 74 -3.71 27.50 -6.02
CA HIS A 74 -4.55 27.94 -4.89
C HIS A 74 -4.09 27.41 -3.52
N LEU A 75 -3.05 26.57 -3.49
CA LEU A 75 -2.56 26.01 -2.24
C LEU A 75 -1.65 26.97 -1.50
N THR A 76 -1.86 27.09 -0.19
CA THR A 76 -0.93 27.78 0.69
C THR A 76 0.43 27.07 0.73
N ALA A 77 1.47 27.78 1.18
CA ALA A 77 2.80 27.16 1.33
C ALA A 77 2.78 25.94 2.29
N GLU A 78 1.92 26.02 3.32
CA GLU A 78 1.73 24.96 4.31
C GLU A 78 1.04 23.72 3.70
N GLN A 79 -0.01 23.93 2.92
CA GLN A 79 -0.68 22.86 2.17
C GLN A 79 0.25 22.20 1.15
N LYS A 80 1.02 23.01 0.38
CA LYS A 80 2.03 22.47 -0.55
C LYS A 80 3.06 21.58 0.18
N LYS A 81 3.55 22.05 1.32
CA LYS A 81 4.46 21.26 2.16
C LYS A 81 3.82 19.96 2.61
N TYR A 82 2.57 20.00 3.10
CA TYR A 82 1.83 18.81 3.51
C TYR A 82 1.69 17.79 2.37
N PHE A 83 1.28 18.21 1.19
CA PHE A 83 1.18 17.33 0.02
C PHE A 83 2.53 16.76 -0.41
N GLN A 84 3.59 17.53 -0.27
CA GLN A 84 4.94 17.07 -0.59
C GLN A 84 5.50 16.06 0.42
N THR A 85 5.22 16.21 1.71
CA THR A 85 5.87 15.42 2.78
C THR A 85 4.94 14.40 3.43
N GLU A 86 3.65 14.72 3.59
CA GLU A 86 2.73 13.95 4.43
C GLU A 86 1.61 13.26 3.65
N ALA A 87 1.11 13.84 2.58
CA ALA A 87 0.03 13.25 1.82
C ALA A 87 0.42 11.91 1.17
N VAL A 88 -0.57 11.02 1.04
CA VAL A 88 -0.40 9.75 0.36
C VAL A 88 -0.69 9.91 -1.12
N TRP A 89 0.25 9.53 -1.94
CA TRP A 89 0.11 9.57 -3.39
C TRP A 89 -0.52 8.29 -3.92
N LEU A 90 -1.55 8.44 -4.74
CA LEU A 90 -2.19 7.33 -5.42
C LEU A 90 -1.66 7.23 -6.85
N CYS A 91 -1.08 6.07 -7.16
CA CYS A 91 -0.51 5.79 -8.48
C CYS A 91 -1.30 4.67 -9.16
N THR A 92 -1.34 4.69 -10.47
CA THR A 92 -1.97 3.62 -11.26
C THR A 92 -1.08 2.38 -11.37
N ARG A 93 0.24 2.56 -11.43
CA ARG A 93 1.23 1.48 -11.63
C ARG A 93 2.07 1.24 -10.38
N CYS A 94 2.47 -0.03 -10.18
CA CYS A 94 3.35 -0.40 -9.07
C CYS A 94 4.76 0.21 -9.19
N GLU A 95 5.23 0.47 -10.41
CA GLU A 95 6.52 1.10 -10.69
C GLU A 95 6.54 2.54 -10.19
N ASP A 96 5.49 3.29 -10.48
CA ASP A 96 5.32 4.68 -10.02
C ASP A 96 5.28 4.76 -8.49
N VAL A 97 4.58 3.83 -7.83
CA VAL A 97 4.60 3.69 -6.36
C VAL A 97 6.02 3.50 -5.84
N GLY A 98 6.81 2.66 -6.52
CA GLY A 98 8.21 2.43 -6.14
C GLY A 98 9.06 3.70 -6.26
N SER A 99 8.91 4.42 -7.37
CA SER A 99 9.59 5.67 -7.67
C SER A 99 9.23 6.75 -6.65
N GLU A 100 7.95 7.00 -6.42
CA GLU A 100 7.48 8.03 -5.48
C GLU A 100 7.90 7.73 -4.04
N ASN A 101 7.77 6.50 -3.58
CA ASN A 101 8.29 6.10 -2.27
C ASN A 101 9.80 6.31 -2.16
N GLY A 102 10.56 6.01 -3.23
CA GLY A 102 12.00 6.23 -3.28
C GLY A 102 12.37 7.71 -3.17
N LYS A 103 11.71 8.59 -3.91
CA LYS A 103 11.90 10.05 -3.85
C LYS A 103 11.63 10.60 -2.44
N LYS A 104 10.49 10.22 -1.83
CA LYS A 104 10.11 10.66 -0.49
C LYS A 104 11.10 10.20 0.57
N LEU A 105 11.58 8.95 0.50
CA LEU A 105 12.59 8.44 1.41
C LEU A 105 13.93 9.17 1.25
N ALA A 106 14.37 9.43 0.01
CA ALA A 106 15.61 10.17 -0.26
C ALA A 106 15.53 11.60 0.28
N HIS A 107 14.42 12.30 0.03
CA HIS A 107 14.20 13.65 0.54
C HIS A 107 14.25 13.69 2.07
N LYS A 108 13.49 12.78 2.74
CA LYS A 108 13.49 12.68 4.20
C LYS A 108 14.89 12.38 4.75
N ALA A 109 15.62 11.46 4.12
CA ALA A 109 16.96 11.10 4.54
C ALA A 109 17.95 12.30 4.42
N GLN A 110 17.81 13.10 3.37
CA GLN A 110 18.62 14.29 3.14
C GLN A 110 18.30 15.41 4.13
N ASP A 111 17.00 15.72 4.31
CA ASP A 111 16.55 16.81 5.19
C ASP A 111 16.91 16.58 6.66
N GLU A 112 16.70 15.34 7.12
CA GLU A 112 16.92 14.97 8.52
C GLU A 112 18.33 14.37 8.75
N LYS A 113 19.16 14.28 7.73
CA LYS A 113 20.52 13.68 7.75
C LYS A 113 20.51 12.26 8.32
N LEU A 114 19.54 11.45 7.90
CA LEU A 114 19.34 10.09 8.37
C LEU A 114 19.88 9.06 7.35
N LEU A 115 20.22 7.89 7.86
CA LEU A 115 20.65 6.77 7.02
C LEU A 115 19.45 6.07 6.37
N ILE A 116 19.63 5.69 5.11
CA ILE A 116 18.69 4.80 4.40
C ILE A 116 19.10 3.35 4.68
N HIS A 117 18.26 2.62 5.41
CA HIS A 117 18.42 1.18 5.60
C HIS A 117 17.96 0.45 4.34
N ARG A 118 18.91 -0.04 3.55
CA ARG A 118 18.63 -0.87 2.38
C ARG A 118 18.71 -2.35 2.76
N ILE A 119 17.57 -2.99 2.95
CA ILE A 119 17.47 -4.35 3.44
C ILE A 119 17.22 -5.29 2.27
N HIS A 120 18.20 -6.14 1.96
CA HIS A 120 18.10 -7.17 0.94
C HIS A 120 17.48 -8.43 1.53
N ALA A 121 16.50 -9.01 0.82
CA ALA A 121 15.90 -10.27 1.23
C ALA A 121 16.93 -11.41 1.24
N ARG A 122 16.77 -12.34 2.18
CA ARG A 122 17.48 -13.61 2.17
C ARG A 122 16.74 -14.62 1.31
N HIS A 123 17.46 -15.45 0.57
CA HIS A 123 16.90 -16.47 -0.32
C HIS A 123 17.56 -17.81 -0.07
N SER A 124 16.77 -18.91 -0.05
CA SER A 124 17.29 -20.27 0.18
C SER A 124 18.06 -20.85 -1.00
N THR A 125 17.72 -20.43 -2.22
CA THR A 125 18.37 -20.87 -3.45
C THR A 125 18.74 -19.66 -4.27
N HIS A 126 19.93 -19.73 -4.86
CA HIS A 126 20.66 -18.64 -5.45
C HIS A 126 19.94 -17.71 -6.45
N LYS A 127 20.61 -17.37 -7.53
CA LYS A 127 20.29 -16.32 -8.50
C LYS A 127 18.84 -16.31 -9.02
N ALA A 128 18.21 -17.47 -9.16
CA ALA A 128 16.86 -17.60 -9.69
C ALA A 128 15.78 -16.97 -8.78
N ALA A 129 15.88 -17.16 -7.46
CA ALA A 129 14.91 -16.61 -6.50
C ALA A 129 14.99 -15.07 -6.39
N LYS A 130 16.20 -14.50 -6.58
CA LYS A 130 16.41 -13.03 -6.55
C LYS A 130 15.68 -12.33 -7.71
N ARG A 131 15.58 -12.98 -8.87
CA ARG A 131 14.96 -12.41 -10.08
C ARG A 131 13.44 -12.52 -10.10
N GLN A 132 12.84 -13.29 -9.19
CA GLN A 132 11.41 -13.49 -9.14
C GLN A 132 10.69 -12.23 -8.58
N PRO A 133 9.49 -11.90 -9.09
CA PRO A 133 8.70 -10.79 -8.58
C PRO A 133 8.23 -11.05 -7.14
N SER A 134 7.80 -10.00 -6.47
CA SER A 134 7.28 -10.10 -5.10
C SER A 134 5.99 -10.94 -5.00
N SER A 135 5.18 -10.96 -6.06
CA SER A 135 3.96 -11.79 -6.15
C SER A 135 4.24 -13.30 -6.01
N ALA A 136 5.43 -13.76 -6.44
CA ALA A 136 5.83 -15.15 -6.28
C ALA A 136 6.15 -15.54 -4.82
N PHE A 137 6.24 -14.59 -3.92
CA PHE A 137 6.56 -14.76 -2.50
C PHE A 137 5.58 -13.97 -1.62
N ASP A 138 4.28 -14.06 -1.91
CA ASP A 138 3.18 -13.44 -1.17
C ASP A 138 3.41 -11.94 -0.88
N GLY A 139 3.94 -11.21 -1.83
CA GLY A 139 4.18 -9.78 -1.72
C GLY A 139 5.49 -9.36 -1.03
N LEU A 140 6.30 -10.31 -0.52
CA LEU A 140 7.60 -9.98 0.06
C LEU A 140 8.56 -9.43 -1.00
N ARG A 141 9.06 -8.23 -0.81
CA ARG A 141 9.96 -7.56 -1.76
C ARG A 141 11.39 -8.12 -1.67
N GLY A 142 12.11 -8.12 -2.80
CA GLY A 142 13.53 -8.50 -2.82
C GLY A 142 14.43 -7.49 -2.11
N VAL A 143 14.05 -6.22 -2.12
CA VAL A 143 14.73 -5.12 -1.43
C VAL A 143 13.67 -4.18 -0.86
N ILE A 144 13.87 -3.73 0.36
CA ILE A 144 13.13 -2.65 0.99
C ILE A 144 14.08 -1.55 1.42
N ASN A 145 13.70 -0.31 1.19
CA ASN A 145 14.43 0.87 1.67
C ASN A 145 13.57 1.55 2.74
N LEU A 146 14.17 1.84 3.88
CA LEU A 146 13.50 2.44 5.03
C LEU A 146 14.40 3.51 5.64
N VAL A 147 13.79 4.55 6.21
CA VAL A 147 14.47 5.61 6.96
C VAL A 147 13.74 5.75 8.28
N ARG A 148 14.48 5.99 9.36
CA ARG A 148 13.85 6.24 10.68
C ARG A 148 12.82 7.37 10.56
N GLY A 149 11.64 7.16 11.16
CA GLY A 149 10.54 8.11 11.08
C GLY A 149 9.77 8.10 9.74
N CYS A 150 10.10 7.21 8.79
CA CYS A 150 9.33 7.12 7.55
C CYS A 150 7.98 6.44 7.76
N LYS A 151 7.02 6.80 6.91
CA LYS A 151 5.74 6.10 6.83
C LYS A 151 5.96 4.73 6.24
N VAL A 152 5.36 3.73 6.88
CA VAL A 152 5.40 2.34 6.45
C VAL A 152 4.00 1.75 6.37
N MET A 153 3.87 0.69 5.58
CA MET A 153 2.63 -0.06 5.44
C MET A 153 2.93 -1.55 5.51
N LEU A 154 2.13 -2.28 6.28
CA LEU A 154 2.19 -3.74 6.32
C LEU A 154 1.67 -4.31 4.99
N THR A 155 2.34 -5.33 4.48
CA THR A 155 1.97 -6.01 3.23
C THR A 155 1.33 -7.37 3.45
N ARG A 156 1.20 -7.80 4.71
CA ARG A 156 0.61 -9.09 5.12
C ARG A 156 -0.14 -8.95 6.44
N ASN A 157 -1.09 -9.85 6.67
CA ASN A 157 -1.70 -10.01 7.98
C ASN A 157 -0.68 -10.64 8.93
N ILE A 158 -0.41 -9.98 10.04
CA ILE A 158 0.50 -10.45 11.09
C ILE A 158 -0.32 -10.91 12.29
N ALA A 159 -1.18 -10.03 12.78
CA ALA A 159 -2.12 -10.26 13.88
C ALA A 159 -3.33 -9.35 13.68
N TYR A 160 -4.20 -9.73 12.75
CA TYR A 160 -5.30 -8.86 12.30
C TYR A 160 -6.25 -8.49 13.45
N GLN A 161 -6.43 -9.38 14.43
CA GLN A 161 -7.24 -9.16 15.63
C GLN A 161 -6.72 -8.00 16.51
N TYR A 162 -5.46 -7.64 16.34
CA TYR A 162 -4.80 -6.53 17.04
C TYR A 162 -4.54 -5.32 16.15
N GLY A 163 -5.15 -5.26 14.98
CA GLY A 163 -4.96 -4.17 14.04
C GLY A 163 -3.73 -4.29 13.14
N LEU A 164 -3.02 -5.43 13.15
CA LEU A 164 -1.85 -5.68 12.29
C LEU A 164 -2.24 -6.48 11.05
N ALA A 165 -2.95 -5.82 10.16
CA ALA A 165 -3.42 -6.38 8.89
C ALA A 165 -2.66 -5.85 7.68
N ASN A 166 -2.83 -6.49 6.53
CA ASN A 166 -2.35 -5.98 5.24
C ASN A 166 -2.99 -4.61 4.97
N GLY A 167 -2.18 -3.60 4.68
CA GLY A 167 -2.62 -2.22 4.50
C GLY A 167 -2.54 -1.36 5.76
N THR A 168 -2.35 -1.94 6.96
CA THR A 168 -2.14 -1.17 8.20
C THR A 168 -0.92 -0.28 8.06
N ARG A 169 -1.07 0.97 8.46
CA ARG A 169 -0.06 2.02 8.34
C ARG A 169 0.58 2.29 9.68
N GLY A 170 1.84 2.69 9.63
CA GLY A 170 2.60 3.07 10.80
C GLY A 170 3.78 3.95 10.45
N LYS A 171 4.59 4.22 11.46
CA LYS A 171 5.82 5.01 11.35
C LYS A 171 6.99 4.16 11.85
N LEU A 172 8.08 4.08 11.08
CA LEU A 172 9.27 3.35 11.48
C LEU A 172 9.96 4.07 12.66
N VAL A 173 10.04 3.42 13.78
CA VAL A 173 10.74 3.94 14.98
C VAL A 173 12.23 3.58 14.90
N GLY A 174 12.53 2.34 14.53
CA GLY A 174 13.91 1.87 14.47
C GLY A 174 14.08 0.55 13.73
N VAL A 175 15.34 0.24 13.43
CA VAL A 175 15.77 -1.02 12.83
C VAL A 175 16.74 -1.68 13.82
N VAL A 176 16.44 -2.89 14.25
CA VAL A 176 17.24 -3.63 15.21
C VAL A 176 18.16 -4.58 14.46
N TYR A 177 19.45 -4.43 14.69
CA TYR A 177 20.49 -5.30 14.13
C TYR A 177 21.09 -6.19 15.22
N PRO A 178 21.63 -7.37 14.88
CA PRO A 178 22.40 -8.19 15.82
C PRO A 178 23.57 -7.39 16.39
N ALA A 179 23.91 -7.62 17.65
CA ALA A 179 25.04 -6.97 18.30
C ALA A 179 26.35 -7.26 17.53
N GLY A 180 27.12 -6.21 17.22
CA GLY A 180 28.36 -6.34 16.47
C GLY A 180 28.19 -6.69 14.98
N ALA A 181 26.99 -6.66 14.45
CA ALA A 181 26.74 -7.00 13.06
C ALA A 181 27.43 -6.02 12.10
N PRO A 182 28.09 -6.49 11.03
CA PRO A 182 28.70 -5.63 10.03
C PRO A 182 27.65 -4.81 9.27
N VAL A 183 28.09 -3.69 8.68
CA VAL A 183 27.22 -2.81 7.87
C VAL A 183 26.59 -3.61 6.74
N GLY A 184 25.29 -3.47 6.55
CA GLY A 184 24.54 -4.17 5.51
C GLY A 184 24.03 -5.55 5.94
N SER A 185 24.21 -5.94 7.20
CA SER A 185 23.60 -7.16 7.76
C SER A 185 22.08 -7.11 7.65
N PHE A 186 21.47 -8.28 7.66
CA PHE A 186 20.02 -8.38 7.72
C PHE A 186 19.55 -8.11 9.14
N PRO A 187 18.58 -7.19 9.34
CA PRO A 187 18.08 -6.88 10.68
C PRO A 187 17.36 -8.06 11.34
N GLU A 188 17.32 -8.07 12.65
CA GLU A 188 16.51 -9.01 13.43
C GLU A 188 15.06 -8.59 13.51
N ALA A 189 14.81 -7.28 13.65
CA ALA A 189 13.46 -6.74 13.80
C ALA A 189 13.36 -5.30 13.29
N LEU A 190 12.13 -4.89 13.00
CA LEU A 190 11.73 -3.49 12.83
C LEU A 190 10.83 -3.11 13.99
N VAL A 191 11.03 -1.92 14.55
CA VAL A 191 10.11 -1.32 15.51
C VAL A 191 9.26 -0.31 14.77
N VAL A 192 7.95 -0.50 14.79
CA VAL A 192 6.99 0.34 14.06
C VAL A 192 5.94 0.85 15.03
N GLU A 193 5.71 2.15 15.04
CA GLU A 193 4.57 2.76 15.72
C GLU A 193 3.32 2.56 14.84
N VAL A 194 2.33 1.87 15.39
CA VAL A 194 1.05 1.59 14.72
C VAL A 194 -0.08 2.19 15.55
N PRO A 195 -0.66 3.34 15.15
CA PRO A 195 -1.70 4.02 15.95
C PRO A 195 -2.93 3.15 16.24
N GLU A 196 -3.29 2.28 15.30
CA GLU A 196 -4.47 1.42 15.38
C GLU A 196 -4.22 0.11 16.17
N TYR A 197 -2.98 -0.12 16.63
CA TYR A 197 -2.65 -1.32 17.39
C TYR A 197 -3.41 -1.37 18.73
N CYS A 198 -4.07 -2.49 18.99
CA CYS A 198 -4.86 -2.73 20.19
C CYS A 198 -4.48 -4.04 20.93
N GLY A 199 -3.33 -4.62 20.59
CA GLY A 199 -2.81 -5.81 21.25
C GLY A 199 -2.02 -5.49 22.53
N PRO A 200 -1.44 -6.54 23.17
CA PRO A 200 -0.56 -6.38 24.32
C PRO A 200 0.65 -5.50 24.01
N ALA A 201 1.00 -4.60 24.91
CA ALA A 201 2.12 -3.69 24.72
C ALA A 201 3.46 -4.45 24.75
N PHE A 202 4.28 -4.29 23.72
CA PHE A 202 5.67 -4.77 23.70
C PHE A 202 6.57 -3.88 24.57
N TYR A 203 6.26 -2.58 24.59
CA TYR A 203 6.95 -1.56 25.40
C TYR A 203 5.90 -0.89 26.30
N PRO A 204 5.96 -1.03 27.62
CA PRO A 204 4.96 -0.44 28.52
C PRO A 204 4.81 1.07 28.38
N SER A 205 5.92 1.80 28.14
CA SER A 205 5.93 3.24 27.91
C SER A 205 5.37 3.67 26.54
N GLU A 206 5.38 2.76 25.57
CA GLU A 206 5.03 3.02 24.19
C GLU A 206 4.10 1.91 23.65
N PRO A 207 2.84 1.87 24.09
CA PRO A 207 1.94 0.75 23.82
C PRO A 207 1.58 0.59 22.33
N LYS A 208 1.86 1.59 21.50
CA LYS A 208 1.65 1.55 20.05
C LYS A 208 2.87 1.09 19.26
N TRP A 209 4.01 0.88 19.92
CA TRP A 209 5.20 0.34 19.27
C TRP A 209 5.13 -1.16 19.17
N VAL A 210 5.29 -1.65 17.95
CA VAL A 210 5.16 -3.08 17.61
C VAL A 210 6.46 -3.59 17.01
N ILE A 211 6.87 -4.78 17.44
CA ILE A 211 8.02 -5.47 16.87
C ILE A 211 7.56 -6.28 15.65
N ILE A 212 8.09 -5.94 14.49
CA ILE A 212 7.83 -6.65 13.23
C ILE A 212 9.03 -7.55 12.92
N LEU A 213 8.79 -8.84 12.88
CA LEU A 213 9.80 -9.85 12.52
C LEU A 213 9.75 -10.17 11.03
N PRO A 214 10.87 -10.63 10.45
CA PRO A 214 10.89 -11.10 9.07
C PRO A 214 9.98 -12.33 8.91
N LYS A 215 9.44 -12.49 7.70
CA LYS A 215 8.61 -13.63 7.31
C LYS A 215 9.27 -14.36 6.16
N VAL A 216 9.15 -15.69 6.20
CA VAL A 216 9.58 -16.55 5.10
C VAL A 216 8.37 -16.88 4.24
N SER A 217 8.51 -16.74 2.92
CA SER A 217 7.53 -17.20 1.94
C SER A 217 8.19 -18.14 0.95
N LYS A 218 7.45 -19.16 0.53
CA LYS A 218 7.89 -20.17 -0.44
C LYS A 218 7.12 -19.96 -1.74
N LYS A 219 7.85 -19.97 -2.86
CA LYS A 219 7.22 -19.98 -4.18
C LYS A 219 6.55 -21.32 -4.43
N GLU A 220 5.27 -21.28 -4.78
CA GLU A 220 4.47 -22.47 -5.09
C GLU A 220 5.13 -23.35 -6.16
N GLY A 221 5.03 -24.67 -6.00
CA GLY A 221 5.64 -25.65 -6.91
C GLY A 221 7.17 -25.70 -6.90
N THR A 222 7.85 -24.97 -6.02
CA THR A 222 9.33 -24.92 -5.98
C THR A 222 9.88 -25.02 -4.55
N ARG A 223 11.22 -25.18 -4.45
CA ARG A 223 11.93 -25.07 -3.16
C ARG A 223 12.45 -23.66 -2.87
N GLN A 224 12.11 -22.68 -3.72
CA GLN A 224 12.59 -21.32 -3.58
C GLN A 224 11.88 -20.61 -2.42
N THR A 225 12.64 -20.03 -1.50
CA THR A 225 12.09 -19.22 -0.41
C THR A 225 12.69 -17.82 -0.41
N ARG A 226 11.93 -16.89 0.12
CA ARG A 226 12.36 -15.52 0.39
C ARG A 226 12.01 -15.16 1.82
N GLU A 227 13.00 -14.67 2.56
CA GLU A 227 12.82 -14.09 3.89
C GLU A 227 12.97 -12.58 3.79
N GLN A 228 11.96 -11.85 4.25
CA GLN A 228 11.94 -10.40 4.25
C GLN A 228 10.89 -9.88 5.23
N PHE A 229 11.01 -8.64 5.64
CA PHE A 229 9.99 -7.95 6.41
C PHE A 229 8.75 -7.69 5.55
N PRO A 230 7.54 -7.98 6.07
CA PRO A 230 6.29 -7.71 5.37
C PRO A 230 5.89 -6.23 5.46
N VAL A 231 6.82 -5.33 5.13
CA VAL A 231 6.70 -3.88 5.27
C VAL A 231 7.22 -3.20 4.00
N VAL A 232 6.58 -2.13 3.61
CA VAL A 232 7.04 -1.23 2.53
C VAL A 232 6.89 0.22 2.97
N ALA A 233 7.61 1.15 2.33
CA ALA A 233 7.36 2.57 2.50
C ALA A 233 5.92 2.91 2.09
N GLY A 234 5.26 3.77 2.86
CA GLY A 234 3.82 4.05 2.79
C GLY A 234 3.46 5.46 2.32
N TYR A 235 4.33 6.14 1.55
CA TYR A 235 4.04 7.47 0.99
C TYR A 235 3.23 7.41 -0.30
N ALA A 236 3.33 6.34 -1.07
CA ALA A 236 2.56 6.12 -2.27
C ALA A 236 1.95 4.71 -2.28
N LEU A 237 0.76 4.59 -2.87
CA LEU A 237 -0.01 3.36 -2.98
C LEU A 237 -0.59 3.24 -4.39
N THR A 238 -0.89 2.02 -4.83
CA THR A 238 -1.75 1.87 -6.01
C THR A 238 -3.19 2.18 -5.64
N VAL A 239 -3.96 2.71 -6.60
CA VAL A 239 -5.40 2.95 -6.45
C VAL A 239 -6.13 1.71 -5.92
N ASN A 240 -5.79 0.52 -6.42
CA ASN A 240 -6.38 -0.74 -5.97
C ASN A 240 -6.12 -1.02 -4.48
N LYS A 241 -4.93 -0.66 -3.95
CA LYS A 241 -4.62 -0.83 -2.52
C LYS A 241 -5.23 0.24 -1.64
N ALA A 242 -5.57 1.38 -2.19
CA ALA A 242 -6.26 2.44 -1.47
C ALA A 242 -7.76 2.14 -1.31
N GLN A 243 -8.30 1.22 -2.10
CA GLN A 243 -9.69 0.82 -1.98
C GLN A 243 -9.97 0.24 -0.57
N GLY A 244 -10.90 0.85 0.12
CA GLY A 244 -11.23 0.44 1.48
C GLY A 244 -10.46 1.18 2.58
N LEU A 245 -9.40 1.92 2.26
CA LEU A 245 -8.69 2.76 3.23
C LEU A 245 -9.44 4.06 3.50
N THR A 246 -9.40 4.52 4.75
CA THR A 246 -9.73 5.91 5.10
C THR A 246 -8.42 6.70 5.09
N LEU A 247 -8.28 7.59 4.13
CA LEU A 247 -7.16 8.53 4.09
C LEU A 247 -7.58 9.74 4.93
N LYS A 248 -6.77 10.10 5.93
CA LYS A 248 -6.98 11.35 6.68
C LYS A 248 -6.53 12.49 5.77
N GLU A 249 -7.33 13.55 5.76
CA GLU A 249 -7.05 14.83 5.14
C GLU A 249 -5.87 15.52 5.82
#